data_106ddd68044de0fa4d12f96286c18ef7
#
_entry.id   106ddd68044de0fa4d12f96286c18ef7
#
_cell.length_a   1.000
_cell.length_b   1.000
_cell.length_c   1.000
_cell.angle_alpha   90.00
_cell.angle_beta   90.00
_cell.angle_gamma   90.00
#
_symmetry.space_group_name_H-M   'P 1'
#
loop_
_entity.id
_entity.type
_entity.pdbx_description
1 polymer ?
#
loop_
_entity_poly.entity_id
_entity_poly.type
_entity_poly.pdbx_seq_one_letter_code
_entity_poly.pdbx_strand_id
1 'polypeptide(L)' 'MKITQGSEVTYGIHEVYYGPNGELQLYSANPVPVFAEDKESLARELAHFQKALEKPVLTPDDFPNKPVVRFEAQEDG' A
#
# COMPACT_ATOMS: atom_id res chain seq x y z
N MET A 1 1.76 5.71 -1.84
CA MET A 1 2.44 5.53 -3.12
C MET A 1 1.78 6.37 -4.20
N LYS A 2 2.55 6.75 -5.17
CA LYS A 2 2.05 7.47 -6.35
C LYS A 2 1.99 6.50 -7.51
N ILE A 3 0.82 6.38 -8.12
CA ILE A 3 0.61 5.47 -9.26
C ILE A 3 0.20 6.30 -10.46
N THR A 4 0.89 6.08 -11.57
CA THR A 4 0.59 6.78 -12.82
C THR A 4 0.11 5.76 -13.85
N GLN A 5 -1.06 6.00 -14.42
CA GLN A 5 -1.61 5.16 -15.47
C GLN A 5 -2.07 6.06 -16.60
N GLY A 6 -1.33 6.05 -17.70
CA GLY A 6 -1.64 6.97 -18.78
C GLY A 6 -1.48 8.39 -18.28
N SER A 7 -2.54 9.18 -18.39
CA SER A 7 -2.52 10.56 -17.92
C SER A 7 -3.04 10.71 -16.52
N GLU A 8 -3.42 9.59 -15.87
CA GLU A 8 -4.01 9.63 -14.54
C GLU A 8 -2.97 9.35 -13.48
N VAL A 9 -2.94 10.17 -12.43
CA VAL A 9 -2.03 10.00 -11.31
C VAL A 9 -2.86 9.92 -10.04
N THR A 10 -2.63 8.87 -9.24
CA THR A 10 -3.33 8.68 -7.98
C THR A 10 -2.34 8.44 -6.86
N TYR A 11 -2.76 8.73 -5.64
CA TYR A 11 -1.97 8.49 -4.45
C TYR A 11 -2.77 7.60 -3.51
N GLY A 12 -2.11 6.63 -2.91
CA GLY A 12 -2.78 5.71 -1.99
C GLY A 12 -1.80 5.13 -1.00
N ILE A 13 -2.36 4.55 0.05
CA ILE A 13 -1.58 3.82 1.05
C ILE A 13 -1.56 2.37 0.61
N HIS A 14 -0.38 1.83 0.37
CA HIS A 14 -0.20 0.46 -0.07
C HIS A 14 0.59 -0.33 0.96
N GLU A 15 0.37 -1.64 1.00
CA GLU A 15 1.22 -2.51 1.79
C GLU A 15 2.55 -2.64 1.09
N VAL A 16 3.62 -2.55 1.87
CA VAL A 16 4.97 -2.63 1.32
C VAL A 16 5.71 -3.75 2.04
N TYR A 17 6.37 -4.60 1.28
CA TYR A 17 7.09 -5.74 1.83
C TYR A 17 8.58 -5.50 1.65
N TYR A 18 9.33 -5.69 2.74
CA TYR A 18 10.75 -5.44 2.75
C TYR A 18 11.52 -6.75 2.79
N GLY A 19 12.71 -6.75 2.21
CA GLY A 19 13.58 -7.88 2.27
C GLY A 19 14.34 -7.93 3.57
N PRO A 20 15.20 -8.97 3.74
CA PRO A 20 15.91 -9.18 5.01
C PRO A 20 16.87 -8.06 5.39
N ASN A 21 17.31 -7.28 4.42
CA ASN A 21 18.22 -6.17 4.70
C ASN A 21 17.50 -4.83 4.69
N GLY A 22 16.15 -4.85 4.73
CA GLY A 22 15.39 -3.61 4.73
C GLY A 22 15.17 -3.01 3.36
N GLU A 23 15.55 -3.72 2.30
CA GLU A 23 15.36 -3.19 0.94
C GLU A 23 13.91 -3.38 0.52
N LEU A 24 13.43 -2.50 -0.36
CA LEU A 24 12.09 -2.60 -0.90
C LEU A 24 11.99 -3.81 -1.82
N GLN A 25 10.91 -4.59 -1.66
CA GLN A 25 10.73 -5.81 -2.44
C GLN A 25 9.45 -5.77 -3.25
N LEU A 26 8.31 -5.65 -2.58
CA LEU A 26 6.99 -5.77 -3.20
C LEU A 26 6.05 -4.76 -2.60
N TYR A 27 4.98 -4.49 -3.30
CA TYR A 27 3.90 -3.64 -2.79
C TYR A 27 2.57 -4.21 -3.25
N SER A 28 1.48 -3.88 -2.52
CA SER A 28 0.16 -4.36 -2.92
C SER A 28 -0.30 -3.62 -4.18
N ALA A 29 -0.98 -4.35 -5.07
CA ALA A 29 -1.45 -3.77 -6.31
C ALA A 29 -2.51 -2.71 -6.07
N ASN A 30 -3.34 -2.92 -5.05
CA ASN A 30 -4.41 -2.01 -4.72
C ASN A 30 -4.11 -1.29 -3.41
N PRO A 31 -4.59 -0.06 -3.27
CA PRO A 31 -4.39 0.64 -2.00
C PRO A 31 -5.16 -0.03 -0.87
N VAL A 32 -4.68 0.17 0.34
CA VAL A 32 -5.31 -0.37 1.53
C VAL A 32 -6.54 0.48 1.84
N PRO A 33 -7.72 -0.13 1.98
CA PRO A 33 -8.92 0.65 2.34
C PRO A 33 -8.88 1.07 3.81
N VAL A 34 -9.56 2.17 4.10
CA VAL A 34 -9.64 2.67 5.47
C VAL A 34 -11.01 2.33 6.01
N PHE A 35 -11.07 1.38 6.93
CA PHE A 35 -12.33 1.08 7.58
C PHE A 35 -12.05 0.35 8.91
N ALA A 36 -13.03 0.38 9.80
CA ALA A 36 -12.93 -0.30 11.06
C ALA A 36 -14.32 -0.56 11.59
N GLU A 37 -14.41 -1.45 12.59
CA GLU A 37 -15.70 -1.85 13.12
C GLU A 37 -16.29 -0.84 14.10
N ASP A 38 -15.45 0.02 14.66
CA ASP A 38 -15.95 1.04 15.55
C ASP A 38 -15.13 2.32 15.36
N LYS A 39 -15.65 3.38 15.96
CA LYS A 39 -15.07 4.70 15.74
C LYS A 39 -13.67 4.82 16.33
N GLU A 40 -13.43 4.20 17.46
CA GLU A 40 -12.11 4.29 18.07
C GLU A 40 -11.07 3.56 17.26
N SER A 41 -11.41 2.40 16.74
CA SER A 41 -10.50 1.67 15.87
C SER A 41 -10.23 2.45 14.59
N LEU A 42 -11.24 3.11 14.05
CA LEU A 42 -11.06 3.92 12.87
C LEU A 42 -10.10 5.07 13.13
N ALA A 43 -10.19 5.69 14.31
CA ALA A 43 -9.29 6.77 14.64
C ALA A 43 -7.85 6.29 14.70
N ARG A 44 -7.62 5.09 15.26
CA ARG A 44 -6.28 4.51 15.30
C ARG A 44 -5.75 4.21 13.90
N GLU A 45 -6.62 3.68 13.03
CA GLU A 45 -6.23 3.41 11.66
C GLU A 45 -5.83 4.68 10.93
N LEU A 46 -6.61 5.73 11.10
CA LEU A 46 -6.31 7.00 10.46
C LEU A 46 -4.98 7.57 10.96
N ALA A 47 -4.69 7.39 12.24
CA ALA A 47 -3.42 7.86 12.78
C ALA A 47 -2.25 7.11 12.16
N HIS A 48 -2.40 5.80 11.94
CA HIS A 48 -1.37 5.03 11.26
C HIS A 48 -1.17 5.50 9.82
N PHE A 49 -2.26 5.73 9.12
CA PHE A 49 -2.17 6.19 7.74
C PHE A 49 -1.52 7.56 7.67
N GLN A 50 -1.82 8.41 8.64
CA GLN A 50 -1.23 9.73 8.65
C GLN A 50 0.28 9.67 8.82
N LYS A 51 0.77 8.72 9.60
CA LYS A 51 2.21 8.54 9.72
C LYS A 51 2.87 8.17 8.40
N ALA A 52 2.15 7.42 7.55
CA ALA A 52 2.68 7.06 6.25
C ALA A 52 2.92 8.29 5.38
N LEU A 53 2.15 9.35 5.58
CA LEU A 53 2.32 10.56 4.80
C LEU A 53 3.58 11.32 5.17
N GLU A 54 4.18 11.00 6.30
CA GLU A 54 5.42 11.64 6.72
C GLU A 54 6.64 11.01 6.06
N LYS A 55 6.45 9.90 5.37
CA LYS A 55 7.54 9.21 4.69
C LYS A 55 7.56 9.60 3.23
N PRO A 56 8.69 9.37 2.55
CA PRO A 56 8.78 9.71 1.13
C PRO A 56 7.73 8.97 0.32
N VAL A 57 7.25 9.61 -0.74
CA VAL A 57 6.30 9.00 -1.64
C VAL A 57 7.01 7.98 -2.51
N LEU A 58 6.51 6.75 -2.52
CA LEU A 58 7.09 5.68 -3.33
C LEU A 58 6.32 5.53 -4.63
N THR A 59 6.99 5.03 -5.64
CA THR A 59 6.40 4.72 -6.94
C THR A 59 6.74 3.28 -7.29
N PRO A 60 6.03 2.68 -8.27
CA PRO A 60 6.38 1.32 -8.69
C PRO A 60 7.83 1.16 -9.13
N ASP A 61 8.44 2.23 -9.62
CA ASP A 61 9.83 2.15 -10.06
C ASP A 61 10.80 1.95 -8.90
N ASP A 62 10.37 2.17 -7.66
CA ASP A 62 11.22 1.95 -6.51
C ASP A 62 11.32 0.48 -6.14
N PHE A 63 10.56 -0.38 -6.80
CA PHE A 63 10.49 -1.80 -6.45
C PHE A 63 11.01 -2.66 -7.58
N PRO A 64 11.72 -3.75 -7.25
CA PRO A 64 12.25 -4.65 -8.27
C PRO A 64 11.22 -5.63 -8.81
N ASN A 65 10.11 -5.83 -8.11
CA ASN A 65 9.14 -6.86 -8.46
C ASN A 65 7.78 -6.26 -8.74
N LYS A 66 6.92 -7.06 -9.39
CA LYS A 66 5.58 -6.64 -9.69
C LYS A 66 4.75 -6.58 -8.41
N PRO A 67 3.66 -5.81 -8.43
CA PRO A 67 2.83 -5.69 -7.23
C PRO A 67 2.14 -7.01 -6.89
N VAL A 68 1.83 -7.14 -5.60
CA VAL A 68 1.13 -8.30 -5.08
C VAL A 68 -0.36 -8.05 -5.22
N VAL A 69 -1.09 -9.03 -5.79
CA VAL A 69 -2.52 -8.96 -5.90
C VAL A 69 -3.11 -9.90 -4.88
N ARG A 70 -3.59 -9.35 -3.78
CA ARG A 70 -3.88 -10.15 -2.62
C ARG A 70 -5.13 -10.99 -2.74
N PHE A 71 -6.18 -10.40 -3.29
CA PHE A 71 -7.45 -11.12 -3.25
C PHE A 71 -7.45 -12.33 -4.13
N GLU A 72 -6.49 -12.44 -5.05
CA GLU A 72 -6.48 -13.61 -5.88
C GLU A 72 -6.13 -14.84 -5.14
N ALA A 73 -5.55 -14.69 -3.98
CA ALA A 73 -5.20 -15.86 -3.20
C ALA A 73 -6.40 -16.67 -2.90
N GLN A 74 -7.52 -16.05 -2.92
CA GLN A 74 -8.60 -16.84 -2.60
C GLN A 74 -9.21 -17.52 -3.70
N GLU A 75 -8.91 -17.38 -4.61
CA GLU A 75 -9.56 -18.04 -5.47
C GLU A 75 -9.27 -19.20 -5.67
N ASP A 76 -8.89 -19.39 -5.45
CA ASP A 76 -8.91 -20.35 -5.69
C ASP A 76 -9.07 -21.08 -5.38
N GLY A 77 -8.95 -20.90 -5.23
CA GLY A 77 -9.30 -21.74 -5.07
C GLY A 77 -9.58 -22.13 -5.21
#